data_be596779c978331f7c45f595173c2086
#
_entry.id   be596779c978331f7c45f595173c2086
#
_cell.length_a   1.000
_cell.length_b   1.000
_cell.length_c   1.000
_cell.angle_alpha   90.00
_cell.angle_beta   90.00
_cell.angle_gamma   90.00
#
_symmetry.space_group_name_H-M   'P 1'
#
loop_
_entity.id
_entity.type
_entity.pdbx_description
1 polymer ?
#
loop_
_entity_poly.entity_id
_entity_poly.type
_entity_poly.pdbx_seq_one_letter_code
_entity_poly.pdbx_strand_id
1 'polypeptide(L)'
;MIQVREQYGNIYVRILDSQETFDYTLEKIRFIEGRTFNYETGEWMFGKESIGDLLLHFGNQIIWNQPLKEIIKNCDVNHELINKHLSWEDDDDFKTWTIKPYPYQKVGSHYLADRGKAAIFDGVGLGKTPQIIGACQILFNRNKARRVLIVTLNSLKRQWAKEIYKFAGEEAIAVYGSPAKRKKFIKGFASRSDIRYLVVNYETLRSAQYMKLIKEIPFDIVALDEAQKIKSGVTDKYLNIEPSLNAKACYDLKHIPYRFIATATPVQSKAEEVWSLFNFVDDSILGTWEVFRERYCKYSNRFGITGSFNLGELYYRIAPHFIRRTKEMPEIQQQLPKVQHSHVFLEMTDAQERIQDHLLMKMEEIKDTVRSLGSGTKVINGNLMNAQQAKEYYDGIIQGLQTFLIETCDAPQLLVHPEASQMSHNVISELGLSPKDIAKSPKLEQLKDFIKQLLNDEPSSKVVIFTEYERMARIIYEALPQSVLYTGQISDKEKDSVIERFREDPHTKFFISTRAGSTGLNLQVANYMVHFDLPYTATELEQRNGRIDRTGNAFSNITMYYYIMSESYDEHMLQLLFKKSELAKEILTGGVDKTSKGKDVNSLAMDRLLKKRAKSQGKMATG
;
A
#
# COMPACT_ATOMS: atom_id res chain seq x y z
N MET A 1 -14.31 35.02 -5.40
CA MET A 1 -15.36 34.58 -4.44
C MET A 1 -16.57 34.12 -5.22
N ILE A 2 -17.21 33.04 -4.82
CA ILE A 2 -18.42 32.53 -5.46
C ILE A 2 -19.58 32.40 -4.48
N GLN A 3 -20.79 32.58 -4.98
CA GLN A 3 -22.03 32.29 -4.24
C GLN A 3 -22.57 30.96 -4.74
N VAL A 4 -22.88 30.06 -3.81
CA VAL A 4 -23.37 28.73 -4.11
C VAL A 4 -24.71 28.51 -3.41
N ARG A 5 -25.73 28.09 -4.16
CA ARG A 5 -27.08 27.79 -3.64
C ARG A 5 -27.58 26.47 -4.18
N GLU A 6 -28.33 25.76 -3.38
CA GLU A 6 -29.09 24.58 -3.81
C GLU A 6 -30.53 24.99 -4.11
N GLN A 7 -31.05 24.52 -5.26
CA GLN A 7 -32.45 24.70 -5.63
C GLN A 7 -32.89 23.53 -6.53
N TYR A 8 -34.00 22.89 -6.18
CA TYR A 8 -34.60 21.78 -6.93
C TYR A 8 -33.62 20.61 -7.21
N GLY A 9 -32.73 20.34 -6.26
CA GLY A 9 -31.79 19.24 -6.38
C GLY A 9 -30.49 19.55 -7.14
N ASN A 10 -30.35 20.75 -7.67
CA ASN A 10 -29.15 21.23 -8.37
C ASN A 10 -28.41 22.29 -7.55
N ILE A 11 -27.14 22.44 -7.86
CA ILE A 11 -26.23 23.45 -7.29
C ILE A 11 -26.07 24.56 -8.33
N TYR A 12 -26.34 25.79 -7.91
CA TYR A 12 -26.17 26.97 -8.74
C TYR A 12 -25.00 27.80 -8.20
N VAL A 13 -24.07 28.14 -9.08
CA VAL A 13 -22.84 28.85 -8.74
C VAL A 13 -22.80 30.16 -9.50
N ARG A 14 -22.66 31.26 -8.77
CA ARG A 14 -22.50 32.62 -9.32
C ARG A 14 -21.13 33.17 -8.92
N ILE A 15 -20.38 33.68 -9.88
CA ILE A 15 -19.11 34.37 -9.62
C ILE A 15 -19.42 35.79 -9.12
N LEU A 16 -18.82 36.15 -7.99
CA LEU A 16 -18.96 37.49 -7.37
C LEU A 16 -17.68 38.32 -7.51
N ASP A 17 -16.68 37.84 -8.21
CA ASP A 17 -15.38 38.48 -8.34
C ASP A 17 -15.44 39.75 -9.18
N SER A 18 -14.47 40.67 -8.92
CA SER A 18 -14.17 41.80 -9.78
C SER A 18 -13.62 41.32 -11.12
N GLN A 19 -13.63 42.20 -12.12
CA GLN A 19 -13.18 41.86 -13.48
C GLN A 19 -11.73 41.32 -13.54
N GLU A 20 -10.84 41.75 -12.62
CA GLU A 20 -9.44 41.31 -12.55
C GLU A 20 -9.26 39.84 -12.09
N THR A 21 -10.16 39.34 -11.26
CA THR A 21 -10.07 37.93 -10.71
C THR A 21 -11.09 36.99 -11.33
N PHE A 22 -11.98 37.52 -12.18
CA PHE A 22 -13.07 36.75 -12.79
C PHE A 22 -12.56 35.59 -13.66
N ASP A 23 -11.58 35.84 -14.51
CA ASP A 23 -11.05 34.82 -15.43
C ASP A 23 -10.39 33.67 -14.66
N TYR A 24 -9.67 33.96 -13.58
CA TYR A 24 -9.09 32.94 -12.70
C TYR A 24 -10.15 32.08 -12.01
N THR A 25 -11.22 32.71 -11.51
CA THR A 25 -12.35 32.01 -10.90
C THR A 25 -13.13 31.20 -11.94
N LEU A 26 -13.29 31.73 -13.14
CA LEU A 26 -13.94 31.05 -14.25
C LEU A 26 -13.14 29.80 -14.70
N GLU A 27 -11.81 29.89 -14.74
CA GLU A 27 -10.96 28.73 -15.02
C GLU A 27 -11.17 27.60 -14.00
N LYS A 28 -11.20 27.92 -12.71
CA LYS A 28 -11.49 26.95 -11.65
C LYS A 28 -12.85 26.28 -11.85
N ILE A 29 -13.88 27.03 -12.17
CA ILE A 29 -15.23 26.50 -12.47
C ILE A 29 -15.19 25.58 -13.69
N ARG A 30 -14.38 25.92 -14.70
CA ARG A 30 -14.23 25.11 -15.92
C ARG A 30 -13.56 23.76 -15.68
N PHE A 31 -12.81 23.57 -14.61
CA PHE A 31 -12.23 22.29 -14.22
C PHE A 31 -13.25 21.33 -13.57
N ILE A 32 -14.37 21.85 -13.06
CA ILE A 32 -15.41 21.01 -12.42
C ILE A 32 -16.27 20.38 -13.51
N GLU A 33 -16.36 19.05 -13.51
CA GLU A 33 -17.17 18.30 -14.50
C GLU A 33 -18.69 18.43 -14.22
N GLY A 34 -19.50 18.16 -15.24
CA GLY A 34 -20.96 18.17 -15.11
C GLY A 34 -21.61 19.56 -15.10
N ARG A 35 -20.84 20.60 -15.42
CA ARG A 35 -21.33 21.98 -15.43
C ARG A 35 -22.22 22.27 -16.65
N THR A 36 -23.24 23.05 -16.44
CA THR A 36 -24.05 23.67 -17.48
C THR A 36 -24.19 25.15 -17.17
N PHE A 37 -23.96 26.03 -18.14
CA PHE A 37 -24.14 27.47 -17.94
C PHE A 37 -25.53 27.91 -18.33
N ASN A 38 -26.22 28.61 -17.45
CA ASN A 38 -27.51 29.20 -17.71
C ASN A 38 -27.32 30.66 -18.16
N TYR A 39 -27.55 30.95 -19.43
CA TYR A 39 -27.38 32.28 -20.02
C TYR A 39 -28.40 33.29 -19.52
N GLU A 40 -29.58 32.84 -19.04
CA GLU A 40 -30.62 33.75 -18.54
C GLU A 40 -30.32 34.26 -17.15
N THR A 41 -29.76 33.43 -16.27
CA THR A 41 -29.44 33.79 -14.88
C THR A 41 -27.98 34.18 -14.68
N GLY A 42 -27.10 33.89 -15.63
CA GLY A 42 -25.67 34.09 -15.52
C GLY A 42 -25.00 33.17 -14.48
N GLU A 43 -25.58 32.01 -14.21
CA GLU A 43 -25.11 31.07 -13.22
C GLU A 43 -24.66 29.75 -13.86
N TRP A 44 -23.68 29.12 -13.24
CA TRP A 44 -23.29 27.75 -13.55
C TRP A 44 -24.16 26.78 -12.73
N MET A 45 -24.71 25.77 -13.38
CA MET A 45 -25.51 24.72 -12.76
C MET A 45 -24.70 23.43 -12.72
N PHE A 46 -24.74 22.75 -11.58
CA PHE A 46 -24.07 21.48 -11.30
C PHE A 46 -25.03 20.53 -10.59
N GLY A 47 -24.73 19.22 -10.63
CA GLY A 47 -25.35 18.27 -9.72
C GLY A 47 -24.83 18.43 -8.27
N LYS A 48 -25.55 17.85 -7.29
CA LYS A 48 -25.12 17.88 -5.87
C LYS A 48 -23.76 17.23 -5.63
N GLU A 49 -23.34 16.34 -6.51
CA GLU A 49 -22.05 15.68 -6.53
C GLU A 49 -20.88 16.63 -6.62
N SER A 50 -21.07 17.79 -7.25
CA SER A 50 -20.00 18.79 -7.42
C SER A 50 -19.72 19.65 -6.18
N ILE A 51 -20.41 19.45 -5.05
CA ILE A 51 -20.17 20.20 -3.81
C ILE A 51 -18.74 20.00 -3.32
N GLY A 52 -18.22 18.76 -3.41
CA GLY A 52 -16.86 18.43 -3.04
C GLY A 52 -15.82 19.20 -3.85
N ASP A 53 -15.99 19.23 -5.17
CA ASP A 53 -15.08 19.94 -6.07
C ASP A 53 -15.12 21.45 -5.86
N LEU A 54 -16.32 21.99 -5.60
CA LEU A 54 -16.47 23.41 -5.27
C LEU A 54 -15.74 23.76 -3.98
N LEU A 55 -15.87 22.94 -2.92
CA LEU A 55 -15.16 23.12 -1.65
C LEU A 55 -13.65 23.03 -1.85
N LEU A 56 -13.18 22.09 -2.64
CA LEU A 56 -11.77 21.88 -2.93
C LEU A 56 -11.14 23.10 -3.63
N HIS A 57 -11.82 23.61 -4.68
CA HIS A 57 -11.27 24.71 -5.49
C HIS A 57 -11.42 26.07 -4.86
N PHE A 58 -12.42 26.28 -4.02
CA PHE A 58 -12.78 27.60 -3.50
C PHE A 58 -12.70 27.72 -1.99
N GLY A 59 -12.84 26.62 -1.24
CA GLY A 59 -12.71 26.62 0.23
C GLY A 59 -13.52 27.73 0.90
N ASN A 60 -12.84 28.60 1.66
CA ASN A 60 -13.44 29.74 2.38
C ASN A 60 -13.93 30.88 1.46
N GLN A 61 -13.71 30.80 0.15
CA GLN A 61 -14.17 31.78 -0.82
C GLN A 61 -15.63 31.54 -1.27
N ILE A 62 -16.34 30.60 -0.66
CA ILE A 62 -17.72 30.23 -1.00
C ILE A 62 -18.70 30.84 -0.02
N ILE A 63 -19.72 31.50 -0.55
CA ILE A 63 -20.90 31.92 0.20
C ILE A 63 -22.00 30.88 -0.01
N TRP A 64 -22.27 30.09 1.00
CA TRP A 64 -23.27 29.02 0.98
C TRP A 64 -24.66 29.50 1.41
N ASN A 65 -25.71 28.98 0.76
CA ASN A 65 -27.05 29.10 1.33
C ASN A 65 -27.27 28.11 2.50
N GLN A 66 -28.31 28.29 3.29
CA GLN A 66 -28.53 27.53 4.51
C GLN A 66 -28.65 26.01 4.32
N PRO A 67 -29.34 25.48 3.32
CA PRO A 67 -29.41 24.03 3.09
C PRO A 67 -28.05 23.38 2.84
N LEU A 68 -27.15 24.06 2.12
CA LEU A 68 -25.81 23.56 1.86
C LEU A 68 -24.90 23.62 3.08
N LYS A 69 -25.06 24.62 3.96
CA LYS A 69 -24.33 24.68 5.22
C LYS A 69 -24.59 23.46 6.11
N GLU A 70 -25.80 22.94 6.12
CA GLU A 70 -26.14 21.73 6.89
C GLU A 70 -25.48 20.48 6.30
N ILE A 71 -25.43 20.35 4.95
CA ILE A 71 -24.72 19.24 4.29
C ILE A 71 -23.22 19.30 4.61
N ILE A 72 -22.63 20.48 4.56
CA ILE A 72 -21.20 20.69 4.85
C ILE A 72 -20.89 20.41 6.32
N LYS A 73 -21.74 20.88 7.23
CA LYS A 73 -21.59 20.63 8.67
C LYS A 73 -21.54 19.14 9.00
N ASN A 74 -22.28 18.31 8.29
CA ASN A 74 -22.21 16.85 8.44
C ASN A 74 -20.86 16.26 7.96
N CYS A 75 -20.14 16.95 7.06
CA CYS A 75 -18.78 16.57 6.65
C CYS A 75 -17.72 16.96 7.69
N ASP A 76 -17.96 18.00 8.49
CA ASP A 76 -17.02 18.50 9.53
C ASP A 76 -17.05 17.68 10.84
N VAL A 77 -17.96 16.71 10.97
CA VAL A 77 -18.10 15.87 12.18
C VAL A 77 -16.81 15.17 12.59
N ASN A 78 -15.93 14.87 11.64
CA ASN A 78 -14.62 14.28 11.96
C ASN A 78 -13.69 15.26 12.68
N HIS A 79 -13.66 16.51 12.27
CA HIS A 79 -12.86 17.55 12.93
C HIS A 79 -13.35 17.82 14.35
N GLU A 80 -14.65 17.85 14.56
CA GLU A 80 -15.23 18.03 15.90
C GLU A 80 -14.92 16.84 16.83
N LEU A 81 -15.03 15.59 16.33
CA LEU A 81 -14.68 14.39 17.10
C LEU A 81 -13.19 14.31 17.41
N ILE A 82 -12.33 14.63 16.44
CA ILE A 82 -10.88 14.66 16.63
C ILE A 82 -10.51 15.71 17.68
N ASN A 83 -11.04 16.94 17.56
CA ASN A 83 -10.76 18.02 18.50
C ASN A 83 -11.28 17.71 19.92
N LYS A 84 -12.45 17.08 20.04
CA LYS A 84 -13.00 16.64 21.31
C LYS A 84 -12.07 15.67 22.04
N HIS A 85 -11.45 14.75 21.31
CA HIS A 85 -10.60 13.72 21.90
C HIS A 85 -9.13 14.14 22.08
N LEU A 86 -8.66 15.18 21.39
CA LEU A 86 -7.31 15.74 21.57
C LEU A 86 -7.11 16.39 22.95
N SER A 87 -8.18 16.88 23.59
CA SER A 87 -8.13 17.55 24.89
C SER A 87 -8.10 16.60 26.09
N TRP A 88 -8.13 15.29 25.90
CA TRP A 88 -8.19 14.33 26.99
C TRP A 88 -6.78 13.97 27.50
N GLU A 89 -6.32 14.65 28.55
CA GLU A 89 -5.07 14.33 29.24
C GLU A 89 -5.19 13.05 30.09
N ASP A 90 -6.31 12.88 30.81
CA ASP A 90 -6.63 11.69 31.62
C ASP A 90 -7.76 10.87 30.99
N ASP A 91 -7.37 9.76 30.37
CA ASP A 91 -8.30 8.83 29.73
C ASP A 91 -8.42 7.56 30.54
N ASP A 92 -9.53 7.42 31.27
CA ASP A 92 -9.83 6.29 32.14
C ASP A 92 -9.85 4.95 31.39
N ASP A 93 -10.18 4.96 30.11
CA ASP A 93 -10.24 3.78 29.28
C ASP A 93 -8.87 3.09 29.09
N PHE A 94 -7.76 3.83 29.34
CA PHE A 94 -6.40 3.32 29.20
C PHE A 94 -5.64 3.22 30.54
N LYS A 95 -6.31 3.40 31.69
CA LYS A 95 -5.63 3.36 33.00
C LYS A 95 -4.92 2.03 33.29
N THR A 96 -5.51 0.93 32.86
CA THR A 96 -4.99 -0.43 33.07
C THR A 96 -3.90 -0.86 32.06
N TRP A 97 -3.66 -0.05 31.04
CA TRP A 97 -2.69 -0.40 30.01
C TRP A 97 -1.26 -0.29 30.50
N THR A 98 -0.47 -1.33 30.26
CA THR A 98 0.97 -1.37 30.61
C THR A 98 1.76 -0.34 29.83
N ILE A 99 1.42 -0.16 28.56
CA ILE A 99 2.04 0.84 27.69
C ILE A 99 0.94 1.81 27.25
N LYS A 100 1.04 3.03 27.68
CA LYS A 100 0.07 4.08 27.35
C LYS A 100 0.13 4.42 25.87
N PRO A 101 -1.00 4.49 25.16
CA PRO A 101 -1.01 4.92 23.77
C PRO A 101 -0.69 6.42 23.68
N TYR A 102 -0.10 6.82 22.57
CA TYR A 102 0.14 8.23 22.26
C TYR A 102 -1.19 9.00 22.14
N PRO A 103 -1.21 10.33 22.38
CA PRO A 103 -2.44 11.11 22.31
C PRO A 103 -3.24 10.89 21.03
N TYR A 104 -2.59 10.93 19.87
CA TYR A 104 -3.26 10.69 18.60
C TYR A 104 -3.81 9.25 18.46
N GLN A 105 -3.19 8.26 19.10
CA GLN A 105 -3.69 6.88 19.10
C GLN A 105 -4.94 6.74 19.96
N LYS A 106 -5.02 7.44 21.10
CA LYS A 106 -6.25 7.55 21.91
C LYS A 106 -7.38 8.12 21.09
N VAL A 107 -7.14 9.22 20.38
CA VAL A 107 -8.12 9.83 19.46
C VAL A 107 -8.63 8.82 18.43
N GLY A 108 -7.74 8.05 17.79
CA GLY A 108 -8.13 7.03 16.82
C GLY A 108 -8.97 5.91 17.46
N SER A 109 -8.63 5.50 18.69
CA SER A 109 -9.39 4.48 19.43
C SER A 109 -10.82 4.96 19.74
N HIS A 110 -10.99 6.17 20.27
CA HIS A 110 -12.31 6.76 20.55
C HIS A 110 -13.11 6.97 19.27
N TYR A 111 -12.45 7.44 18.21
CA TYR A 111 -13.08 7.63 16.91
C TYR A 111 -13.69 6.31 16.38
N LEU A 112 -12.95 5.21 16.41
CA LEU A 112 -13.47 3.90 16.01
C LEU A 112 -14.63 3.44 16.90
N ALA A 113 -14.48 3.56 18.22
CA ALA A 113 -15.49 3.12 19.17
C ALA A 113 -16.79 3.93 19.06
N ASP A 114 -16.71 5.24 18.86
CA ASP A 114 -17.86 6.12 18.74
C ASP A 114 -18.58 5.97 17.39
N ARG A 115 -17.82 5.78 16.31
CA ARG A 115 -18.38 5.55 14.98
C ARG A 115 -18.95 4.15 14.81
N GLY A 116 -18.37 3.14 15.45
CA GLY A 116 -18.77 1.74 15.34
C GLY A 116 -18.45 1.09 13.99
N LYS A 117 -18.45 1.87 12.90
CA LYS A 117 -18.13 1.44 11.54
C LYS A 117 -17.22 2.51 10.91
N ALA A 118 -15.92 2.25 10.93
CA ALA A 118 -14.95 3.24 10.48
C ALA A 118 -13.60 2.64 10.08
N ALA A 119 -12.77 3.48 9.47
CA ALA A 119 -11.44 3.13 8.99
C ALA A 119 -10.34 3.96 9.65
N ILE A 120 -9.15 3.36 9.82
CA ILE A 120 -7.90 4.07 10.12
C ILE A 120 -6.96 3.92 8.93
N PHE A 121 -6.66 5.05 8.29
CA PHE A 121 -5.75 5.15 7.15
C PHE A 121 -4.44 5.85 7.50
N ASP A 122 -4.06 5.79 8.77
CA ASP A 122 -2.79 6.34 9.26
C ASP A 122 -1.59 5.77 8.51
N GLY A 123 -0.56 6.59 8.33
CA GLY A 123 0.69 6.20 7.71
C GLY A 123 1.32 4.95 8.35
N VAL A 124 2.28 4.35 7.64
CA VAL A 124 3.01 3.20 8.15
C VAL A 124 3.82 3.59 9.39
N GLY A 125 3.82 2.75 10.43
CA GLY A 125 4.58 3.00 11.66
C GLY A 125 3.84 3.83 12.72
N LEU A 126 2.64 4.33 12.45
CA LEU A 126 1.87 5.16 13.39
C LEU A 126 1.01 4.36 14.39
N GLY A 127 1.17 3.04 14.46
CA GLY A 127 0.51 2.22 15.48
C GLY A 127 -1.01 2.09 15.30
N LYS A 128 -1.46 1.62 14.14
CA LYS A 128 -2.87 1.28 13.89
C LYS A 128 -3.38 0.16 14.80
N THR A 129 -2.51 -0.82 15.10
CA THR A 129 -2.82 -1.95 15.99
C THR A 129 -3.27 -1.51 17.39
N PRO A 130 -2.52 -0.70 18.17
CA PRO A 130 -2.98 -0.23 19.48
C PRO A 130 -4.27 0.59 19.40
N GLN A 131 -4.54 1.29 18.31
CA GLN A 131 -5.78 2.04 18.14
C GLN A 131 -7.00 1.12 18.01
N ILE A 132 -6.89 0.00 17.27
CA ILE A 132 -7.96 -1.00 17.19
C ILE A 132 -8.14 -1.68 18.53
N ILE A 133 -7.06 -2.08 19.22
CA ILE A 133 -7.13 -2.69 20.55
C ILE A 133 -7.81 -1.72 21.52
N GLY A 134 -7.44 -0.43 21.49
CA GLY A 134 -8.05 0.60 22.31
C GLY A 134 -9.54 0.79 22.04
N ALA A 135 -9.97 0.80 20.78
CA ALA A 135 -11.39 0.86 20.43
C ALA A 135 -12.17 -0.33 20.98
N CYS A 136 -11.60 -1.54 20.92
CA CYS A 136 -12.20 -2.73 21.52
C CYS A 136 -12.33 -2.56 23.05
N GLN A 137 -11.27 -2.09 23.73
CA GLN A 137 -11.27 -1.86 25.17
C GLN A 137 -12.33 -0.84 25.60
N ILE A 138 -12.44 0.28 24.88
CA ILE A 138 -13.46 1.30 25.11
C ILE A 138 -14.88 0.69 25.00
N LEU A 139 -15.11 -0.13 23.97
CA LEU A 139 -16.40 -0.80 23.79
C LEU A 139 -16.67 -1.86 24.87
N PHE A 140 -15.65 -2.54 25.40
CA PHE A 140 -15.77 -3.45 26.53
C PHE A 140 -16.11 -2.67 27.81
N ASN A 141 -15.42 -1.59 28.10
CA ASN A 141 -15.70 -0.74 29.29
C ASN A 141 -17.12 -0.16 29.26
N ARG A 142 -17.62 0.14 28.06
CA ARG A 142 -19.00 0.60 27.85
C ARG A 142 -20.05 -0.54 27.83
N ASN A 143 -19.64 -1.80 28.03
CA ASN A 143 -20.50 -3.00 27.94
C ASN A 143 -21.23 -3.15 26.58
N LYS A 144 -20.66 -2.61 25.50
CA LYS A 144 -21.22 -2.68 24.14
C LYS A 144 -20.71 -3.83 23.30
N ALA A 145 -19.61 -4.45 23.70
CA ALA A 145 -19.00 -5.58 23.02
C ALA A 145 -18.35 -6.55 24.02
N ARG A 146 -18.18 -7.80 23.59
CA ARG A 146 -17.53 -8.86 24.39
C ARG A 146 -16.54 -9.69 23.57
N ARG A 147 -16.78 -9.91 22.27
CA ARG A 147 -15.98 -10.79 21.42
C ARG A 147 -15.52 -10.10 20.15
N VAL A 148 -14.25 -10.28 19.83
CA VAL A 148 -13.57 -9.63 18.71
C VAL A 148 -12.96 -10.66 17.77
N LEU A 149 -13.23 -10.49 16.47
CA LEU A 149 -12.55 -11.19 15.40
C LEU A 149 -11.54 -10.24 14.74
N ILE A 150 -10.25 -10.56 14.84
CA ILE A 150 -9.18 -9.85 14.13
C ILE A 150 -8.81 -10.65 12.88
N VAL A 151 -8.86 -10.02 11.72
CA VAL A 151 -8.44 -10.59 10.43
C VAL A 151 -7.19 -9.86 9.96
N THR A 152 -6.11 -10.58 9.77
CA THR A 152 -4.80 -9.99 9.42
C THR A 152 -4.00 -10.88 8.47
N LEU A 153 -2.76 -10.52 8.17
CA LEU A 153 -1.87 -11.36 7.38
C LEU A 153 -1.41 -12.60 8.17
N ASN A 154 -1.06 -13.67 7.46
CA ASN A 154 -0.60 -14.92 8.09
C ASN A 154 0.59 -14.69 9.02
N SER A 155 1.55 -13.86 8.63
CA SER A 155 2.75 -13.51 9.40
C SER A 155 2.45 -12.70 10.66
N LEU A 156 1.33 -11.97 10.72
CA LEU A 156 1.00 -11.03 11.80
C LEU A 156 0.16 -11.63 12.92
N LYS A 157 -0.44 -12.80 12.75
CA LYS A 157 -1.37 -13.36 13.74
C LYS A 157 -0.79 -13.49 15.15
N ARG A 158 0.45 -13.99 15.25
CA ARG A 158 1.12 -14.15 16.55
C ARG A 158 1.53 -12.80 17.14
N GLN A 159 1.95 -11.87 16.28
CA GLN A 159 2.27 -10.51 16.70
C GLN A 159 1.03 -9.81 17.27
N TRP A 160 -0.12 -9.92 16.61
CA TRP A 160 -1.38 -9.40 17.13
C TRP A 160 -1.70 -9.92 18.54
N ALA A 161 -1.56 -11.24 18.77
CA ALA A 161 -1.76 -11.81 20.09
C ALA A 161 -0.77 -11.26 21.12
N LYS A 162 0.51 -11.11 20.74
CA LYS A 162 1.54 -10.50 21.62
C LYS A 162 1.22 -9.02 21.91
N GLU A 163 0.75 -8.25 20.92
CA GLU A 163 0.41 -6.83 21.10
C GLU A 163 -0.86 -6.64 21.94
N ILE A 164 -1.87 -7.49 21.78
CA ILE A 164 -3.05 -7.48 22.65
C ILE A 164 -2.65 -7.68 24.11
N TYR A 165 -1.79 -8.67 24.37
CA TYR A 165 -1.28 -8.91 25.73
C TYR A 165 -0.41 -7.74 26.23
N LYS A 166 0.47 -7.23 25.38
CA LYS A 166 1.40 -6.14 25.70
C LYS A 166 0.68 -4.83 26.06
N PHE A 167 -0.38 -4.46 25.34
CA PHE A 167 -1.09 -3.21 25.55
C PHE A 167 -2.23 -3.35 26.57
N ALA A 168 -3.13 -4.32 26.37
CA ALA A 168 -4.35 -4.48 27.15
C ALA A 168 -4.25 -5.50 28.27
N GLY A 169 -3.17 -6.30 28.36
CA GLY A 169 -3.03 -7.38 29.34
C GLY A 169 -3.95 -8.58 29.07
N GLU A 170 -4.60 -8.64 27.91
CA GLU A 170 -5.57 -9.67 27.59
C GLU A 170 -4.97 -10.80 26.73
N GLU A 171 -5.47 -12.02 26.93
CA GLU A 171 -5.10 -13.15 26.08
C GLU A 171 -5.87 -13.15 24.76
N ALA A 172 -5.21 -13.65 23.70
CA ALA A 172 -5.80 -13.83 22.39
C ALA A 172 -5.47 -15.19 21.81
N ILE A 173 -6.42 -15.82 21.13
CA ILE A 173 -6.18 -17.06 20.39
C ILE A 173 -5.83 -16.73 18.94
N ALA A 174 -4.58 -16.98 18.54
CA ALA A 174 -4.15 -16.93 17.15
C ALA A 174 -4.32 -18.29 16.48
N VAL A 175 -4.99 -18.33 15.32
CA VAL A 175 -5.27 -19.57 14.59
C VAL A 175 -4.14 -19.90 13.61
N TYR A 176 -3.40 -20.98 13.87
CA TYR A 176 -2.26 -21.41 13.04
C TYR A 176 -2.11 -22.93 12.97
N GLY A 177 -1.17 -23.41 12.16
CA GLY A 177 -0.80 -24.82 12.03
C GLY A 177 -1.67 -25.63 11.08
N SER A 178 -1.71 -26.96 11.29
CA SER A 178 -2.45 -27.89 10.44
C SER A 178 -3.97 -27.65 10.49
N PRO A 179 -4.73 -28.15 9.49
CA PRO A 179 -6.19 -28.00 9.47
C PRO A 179 -6.88 -28.44 10.75
N ALA A 180 -6.45 -29.56 11.34
CA ALA A 180 -7.00 -30.07 12.60
C ALA A 180 -6.72 -29.12 13.77
N LYS A 181 -5.51 -28.56 13.87
CA LYS A 181 -5.15 -27.57 14.90
C LYS A 181 -5.96 -26.29 14.75
N ARG A 182 -6.12 -25.76 13.53
CA ARG A 182 -6.94 -24.56 13.29
C ARG A 182 -8.38 -24.76 13.76
N LYS A 183 -8.99 -25.90 13.43
CA LYS A 183 -10.33 -26.25 13.90
C LYS A 183 -10.41 -26.32 15.43
N LYS A 184 -9.38 -26.90 16.08
CA LYS A 184 -9.28 -26.96 17.55
C LYS A 184 -9.21 -25.57 18.17
N PHE A 185 -8.43 -24.65 17.61
CA PHE A 185 -8.33 -23.27 18.11
C PHE A 185 -9.67 -22.53 18.01
N ILE A 186 -10.37 -22.60 16.86
CA ILE A 186 -11.65 -21.91 16.69
C ILE A 186 -12.71 -22.47 17.65
N LYS A 187 -12.81 -23.80 17.78
CA LYS A 187 -13.74 -24.44 18.73
C LYS A 187 -13.37 -24.16 20.18
N GLY A 188 -12.06 -24.15 20.50
CA GLY A 188 -11.58 -23.81 21.84
C GLY A 188 -11.93 -22.37 22.22
N PHE A 189 -11.83 -21.41 21.30
CA PHE A 189 -12.29 -20.06 21.51
C PHE A 189 -13.81 -19.98 21.74
N ALA A 190 -14.58 -20.72 20.95
CA ALA A 190 -16.04 -20.73 21.07
C ALA A 190 -16.52 -21.19 22.47
N SER A 191 -15.81 -22.14 23.11
CA SER A 191 -16.13 -22.68 24.43
C SER A 191 -15.58 -21.85 25.61
N ARG A 192 -14.75 -20.84 25.37
CA ARG A 192 -14.14 -20.00 26.42
C ARG A 192 -14.78 -18.62 26.44
N SER A 193 -15.31 -18.21 27.58
CA SER A 193 -15.88 -16.86 27.80
C SER A 193 -14.86 -15.85 28.33
N ASP A 194 -13.74 -16.33 28.86
CA ASP A 194 -12.65 -15.53 29.43
C ASP A 194 -11.70 -14.96 28.38
N ILE A 195 -11.67 -15.52 27.17
CA ILE A 195 -10.87 -14.97 26.04
C ILE A 195 -11.79 -14.20 25.10
N ARG A 196 -11.43 -12.94 24.84
CA ARG A 196 -12.22 -12.03 24.00
C ARG A 196 -11.79 -11.97 22.55
N TYR A 197 -10.52 -12.26 22.23
CA TYR A 197 -9.92 -12.05 20.92
C TYR A 197 -9.61 -13.36 20.18
N LEU A 198 -10.15 -13.49 18.98
CA LEU A 198 -9.76 -14.53 18.01
C LEU A 198 -9.03 -13.86 16.84
N VAL A 199 -7.81 -14.31 16.53
CA VAL A 199 -6.99 -13.76 15.44
C VAL A 199 -6.84 -14.79 14.33
N VAL A 200 -7.34 -14.47 13.14
CA VAL A 200 -7.28 -15.31 11.94
C VAL A 200 -6.59 -14.58 10.78
N ASN A 201 -6.21 -15.32 9.76
CA ASN A 201 -5.76 -14.71 8.51
C ASN A 201 -6.84 -14.78 7.42
N TYR A 202 -6.73 -13.93 6.40
CA TYR A 202 -7.67 -13.87 5.27
C TYR A 202 -7.89 -15.24 4.60
N GLU A 203 -6.82 -16.03 4.45
CA GLU A 203 -6.89 -17.37 3.84
C GLU A 203 -7.72 -18.36 4.68
N THR A 204 -7.74 -18.19 6.00
CA THR A 204 -8.59 -19.02 6.88
C THR A 204 -10.07 -18.77 6.60
N LEU A 205 -10.46 -17.51 6.37
CA LEU A 205 -11.84 -17.14 6.07
C LEU A 205 -12.34 -17.70 4.73
N ARG A 206 -11.46 -17.89 3.73
CA ARG A 206 -11.85 -18.48 2.43
C ARG A 206 -12.36 -19.92 2.54
N SER A 207 -11.98 -20.62 3.58
CA SER A 207 -12.39 -22.02 3.77
C SER A 207 -13.79 -22.09 4.36
N ALA A 208 -14.74 -22.68 3.62
CA ALA A 208 -16.13 -22.82 4.03
C ALA A 208 -16.28 -23.49 5.40
N GLN A 209 -15.43 -24.50 5.70
CA GLN A 209 -15.46 -25.21 6.99
C GLN A 209 -15.10 -24.30 8.18
N TYR A 210 -14.12 -23.38 8.02
CA TYR A 210 -13.75 -22.46 9.10
C TYR A 210 -14.72 -21.27 9.17
N MET A 211 -15.16 -20.77 8.03
CA MET A 211 -16.17 -19.70 7.97
C MET A 211 -17.46 -20.13 8.67
N LYS A 212 -17.92 -21.39 8.47
CA LYS A 212 -19.07 -21.93 9.20
C LYS A 212 -18.88 -21.88 10.73
N LEU A 213 -17.73 -22.33 11.23
CA LEU A 213 -17.42 -22.29 12.67
C LEU A 213 -17.32 -20.86 13.22
N ILE A 214 -16.78 -19.94 12.43
CA ILE A 214 -16.64 -18.53 12.81
C ILE A 214 -18.01 -17.85 12.88
N LYS A 215 -18.91 -18.13 11.94
CA LYS A 215 -20.28 -17.59 11.94
C LYS A 215 -21.15 -18.10 13.10
N GLU A 216 -20.82 -19.25 13.68
CA GLU A 216 -21.49 -19.79 14.89
C GLU A 216 -21.08 -19.03 16.17
N ILE A 217 -20.01 -18.23 16.13
CA ILE A 217 -19.53 -17.46 17.28
C ILE A 217 -20.15 -16.06 17.24
N PRO A 218 -20.80 -15.59 18.32
CA PRO A 218 -21.39 -14.26 18.37
C PRO A 218 -20.30 -13.19 18.55
N PHE A 219 -19.67 -12.80 17.46
CA PHE A 219 -18.74 -11.68 17.46
C PHE A 219 -19.51 -10.34 17.45
N ASP A 220 -19.07 -9.41 18.29
CA ASP A 220 -19.57 -8.04 18.31
C ASP A 220 -18.74 -7.11 17.43
N ILE A 221 -17.44 -7.39 17.35
CA ILE A 221 -16.46 -6.58 16.60
C ILE A 221 -15.74 -7.46 15.59
N VAL A 222 -15.58 -6.95 14.37
CA VAL A 222 -14.61 -7.47 13.40
C VAL A 222 -13.68 -6.36 12.96
N ALA A 223 -12.38 -6.61 13.01
CA ALA A 223 -11.35 -5.68 12.53
C ALA A 223 -10.50 -6.33 11.44
N LEU A 224 -10.40 -5.65 10.29
CA LEU A 224 -9.52 -6.05 9.18
C LEU A 224 -8.24 -5.22 9.23
N ASP A 225 -7.13 -5.85 9.53
CA ASP A 225 -5.80 -5.25 9.42
C ASP A 225 -5.21 -5.54 8.05
N GLU A 226 -4.45 -4.60 7.48
CA GLU A 226 -3.98 -4.61 6.10
C GLU A 226 -5.15 -4.81 5.11
N ALA A 227 -6.20 -3.99 5.31
CA ALA A 227 -7.49 -4.12 4.62
C ALA A 227 -7.41 -3.95 3.09
N GLN A 228 -6.30 -3.45 2.51
CA GLN A 228 -6.08 -3.49 1.06
C GLN A 228 -6.13 -4.92 0.48
N LYS A 229 -6.13 -5.96 1.30
CA LYS A 229 -6.35 -7.35 0.88
C LYS A 229 -7.76 -7.61 0.34
N ILE A 230 -8.71 -6.72 0.60
CA ILE A 230 -10.08 -6.78 0.06
C ILE A 230 -10.40 -5.70 -0.98
N LYS A 231 -9.40 -4.96 -1.47
CA LYS A 231 -9.56 -3.87 -2.45
C LYS A 231 -10.21 -4.29 -3.78
N SER A 232 -10.18 -5.56 -4.13
CA SER A 232 -10.82 -6.14 -5.32
C SER A 232 -12.13 -6.83 -4.92
N GLY A 233 -13.08 -6.07 -4.43
CA GLY A 233 -14.38 -6.55 -3.93
C GLY A 233 -15.54 -6.36 -4.88
N VAL A 234 -15.30 -5.86 -6.09
CA VAL A 234 -16.32 -5.55 -7.08
C VAL A 234 -16.80 -6.79 -7.82
N THR A 235 -18.11 -6.89 -8.03
CA THR A 235 -18.73 -7.79 -9.02
C THR A 235 -19.31 -6.93 -10.14
N ASP A 236 -18.86 -7.12 -11.36
CA ASP A 236 -19.40 -6.41 -12.52
C ASP A 236 -19.51 -7.36 -13.71
N LYS A 237 -20.75 -7.75 -14.04
CA LYS A 237 -21.04 -8.69 -15.13
C LYS A 237 -20.73 -8.11 -16.51
N TYR A 238 -20.87 -6.79 -16.68
CA TYR A 238 -20.60 -6.12 -17.96
C TYR A 238 -19.09 -6.05 -18.25
N LEU A 239 -18.28 -5.86 -17.20
CA LEU A 239 -16.84 -5.77 -17.30
C LEU A 239 -16.14 -7.12 -17.01
N ASN A 240 -16.91 -8.18 -16.78
CA ASN A 240 -16.41 -9.51 -16.40
C ASN A 240 -15.46 -9.46 -15.20
N ILE A 241 -15.84 -8.68 -14.17
CA ILE A 241 -15.06 -8.52 -12.94
C ILE A 241 -15.69 -9.37 -11.85
N GLU A 242 -14.87 -10.21 -11.21
CA GLU A 242 -15.26 -11.00 -10.04
C GLU A 242 -14.47 -10.55 -8.80
N PRO A 243 -15.11 -10.51 -7.64
CA PRO A 243 -14.45 -10.12 -6.41
C PRO A 243 -13.44 -11.18 -5.98
N SER A 244 -12.34 -10.72 -5.39
CA SER A 244 -11.34 -11.61 -4.82
C SER A 244 -11.94 -12.51 -3.74
N LEU A 245 -11.38 -13.72 -3.57
CA LEU A 245 -11.82 -14.65 -2.52
C LEU A 245 -11.73 -14.05 -1.11
N ASN A 246 -10.76 -13.14 -0.87
CA ASN A 246 -10.66 -12.43 0.40
C ASN A 246 -11.85 -11.49 0.61
N ALA A 247 -12.20 -10.70 -0.41
CA ALA A 247 -13.32 -9.77 -0.31
C ALA A 247 -14.63 -10.52 -0.10
N LYS A 248 -14.90 -11.57 -0.89
CA LYS A 248 -16.09 -12.45 -0.71
C LYS A 248 -16.20 -12.92 0.73
N ALA A 249 -15.13 -13.50 1.27
CA ALA A 249 -15.12 -14.05 2.63
C ALA A 249 -15.31 -12.97 3.71
N CYS A 250 -14.71 -11.78 3.53
CA CYS A 250 -14.91 -10.70 4.50
C CYS A 250 -16.33 -10.10 4.43
N TYR A 251 -16.92 -10.01 3.25
CA TYR A 251 -18.32 -9.51 3.12
C TYR A 251 -19.33 -10.42 3.82
N ASP A 252 -19.05 -11.71 3.98
CA ASP A 252 -19.85 -12.63 4.77
C ASP A 252 -19.90 -12.28 6.28
N LEU A 253 -19.02 -11.39 6.74
CA LEU A 253 -18.95 -10.89 8.12
C LEU A 253 -19.66 -9.54 8.34
N LYS A 254 -20.31 -8.98 7.31
CA LYS A 254 -20.99 -7.67 7.39
C LYS A 254 -22.17 -7.62 8.38
N HIS A 255 -22.63 -8.77 8.85
CA HIS A 255 -23.66 -8.86 9.91
C HIS A 255 -23.12 -8.46 11.30
N ILE A 256 -21.78 -8.42 11.50
CA ILE A 256 -21.17 -8.02 12.76
C ILE A 256 -21.33 -6.50 12.94
N PRO A 257 -21.84 -6.03 14.10
CA PRO A 257 -22.26 -4.63 14.25
C PRO A 257 -21.09 -3.63 14.20
N TYR A 258 -19.98 -3.90 14.90
CA TYR A 258 -18.80 -3.03 14.91
C TYR A 258 -17.80 -3.52 13.88
N ARG A 259 -17.51 -2.68 12.87
CA ARG A 259 -16.61 -3.04 11.76
C ARG A 259 -15.51 -2.00 11.61
N PHE A 260 -14.28 -2.44 11.84
CA PHE A 260 -13.09 -1.59 11.72
C PHE A 260 -12.19 -2.09 10.60
N ILE A 261 -11.60 -1.18 9.85
CA ILE A 261 -10.55 -1.51 8.91
C ILE A 261 -9.32 -0.64 9.16
N ALA A 262 -8.14 -1.21 8.99
CA ALA A 262 -6.89 -0.49 9.06
C ALA A 262 -6.02 -0.80 7.85
N THR A 263 -5.51 0.24 7.22
CA THR A 263 -4.51 0.15 6.15
C THR A 263 -3.77 1.48 6.01
N ALA A 264 -2.49 1.44 5.70
CA ALA A 264 -1.75 2.65 5.34
C ALA A 264 -2.02 3.09 3.89
N THR A 265 -2.52 2.16 3.05
CA THR A 265 -2.68 2.34 1.61
C THR A 265 -4.06 1.90 1.15
N PRO A 266 -5.09 2.68 1.49
CA PRO A 266 -6.47 2.36 1.12
C PRO A 266 -6.68 2.40 -0.40
N VAL A 267 -5.90 3.21 -1.10
CA VAL A 267 -5.94 3.37 -2.56
C VAL A 267 -4.54 3.22 -3.12
N GLN A 268 -4.37 2.39 -4.14
CA GLN A 268 -3.11 2.22 -4.84
C GLN A 268 -3.16 2.77 -6.27
N SER A 269 -4.28 2.62 -6.96
CA SER A 269 -4.36 3.00 -8.37
C SER A 269 -5.75 3.35 -8.88
N LYS A 270 -6.84 2.98 -8.20
CA LYS A 270 -8.19 3.08 -8.75
C LYS A 270 -9.24 3.40 -7.68
N ALA A 271 -10.26 4.19 -8.02
CA ALA A 271 -11.36 4.52 -7.12
C ALA A 271 -12.18 3.28 -6.66
N GLU A 272 -12.25 2.24 -7.48
CA GLU A 272 -12.94 0.97 -7.14
C GLU A 272 -12.39 0.30 -5.88
N GLU A 273 -11.11 0.55 -5.56
CA GLU A 273 -10.47 0.03 -4.34
C GLU A 273 -11.12 0.64 -3.09
N VAL A 274 -11.48 1.93 -3.16
CA VAL A 274 -12.21 2.65 -2.10
C VAL A 274 -13.59 2.05 -1.90
N TRP A 275 -14.34 1.82 -3.00
CA TRP A 275 -15.66 1.22 -2.90
C TRP A 275 -15.61 -0.13 -2.17
N SER A 276 -14.66 -0.96 -2.53
CA SER A 276 -14.51 -2.29 -1.91
C SER A 276 -14.29 -2.22 -0.40
N LEU A 277 -13.47 -1.28 0.08
CA LEU A 277 -13.20 -1.08 1.49
C LEU A 277 -14.44 -0.56 2.23
N PHE A 278 -15.09 0.47 1.70
CA PHE A 278 -16.25 1.08 2.36
C PHE A 278 -17.50 0.22 2.25
N ASN A 279 -17.64 -0.61 1.22
CA ASN A 279 -18.69 -1.62 1.15
C ASN A 279 -18.60 -2.66 2.29
N PHE A 280 -17.40 -2.94 2.81
CA PHE A 280 -17.25 -3.73 4.04
C PHE A 280 -17.57 -2.91 5.28
N VAL A 281 -17.09 -1.68 5.39
CA VAL A 281 -17.33 -0.80 6.55
C VAL A 281 -18.81 -0.52 6.71
N ASP A 282 -19.42 0.06 5.70
CA ASP A 282 -20.86 0.30 5.61
C ASP A 282 -21.26 0.52 4.14
N ASP A 283 -22.07 -0.39 3.60
CA ASP A 283 -22.49 -0.35 2.19
C ASP A 283 -23.44 0.81 1.87
N SER A 284 -23.99 1.47 2.88
CA SER A 284 -24.82 2.68 2.68
C SER A 284 -24.01 3.93 2.31
N ILE A 285 -22.69 3.96 2.58
CA ILE A 285 -21.85 5.15 2.34
C ILE A 285 -21.71 5.46 0.86
N LEU A 286 -21.40 4.45 0.04
CA LEU A 286 -21.12 4.59 -1.38
C LEU A 286 -22.19 3.96 -2.29
N GLY A 287 -23.17 3.27 -1.69
CA GLY A 287 -24.26 2.61 -2.42
C GLY A 287 -23.81 1.39 -3.23
N THR A 288 -24.64 1.01 -4.23
CA THR A 288 -24.33 -0.15 -5.07
C THR A 288 -23.16 0.13 -6.01
N TRP A 289 -22.53 -0.94 -6.49
CA TRP A 289 -21.40 -0.82 -7.42
C TRP A 289 -21.78 -0.11 -8.72
N GLU A 290 -22.93 -0.37 -9.27
CA GLU A 290 -23.40 0.23 -10.51
C GLU A 290 -23.46 1.76 -10.40
N VAL A 291 -24.08 2.27 -9.32
CA VAL A 291 -24.17 3.71 -9.05
C VAL A 291 -22.79 4.31 -8.83
N PHE A 292 -21.93 3.63 -8.08
CA PHE A 292 -20.56 4.07 -7.84
C PHE A 292 -19.74 4.12 -9.13
N ARG A 293 -19.83 3.08 -9.96
CA ARG A 293 -19.10 2.99 -11.23
C ARG A 293 -19.44 4.16 -12.16
N GLU A 294 -20.73 4.43 -12.35
CA GLU A 294 -21.18 5.51 -13.22
C GLU A 294 -20.79 6.89 -12.70
N ARG A 295 -20.68 7.04 -11.37
CA ARG A 295 -20.41 8.32 -10.72
C ARG A 295 -18.94 8.63 -10.56
N TYR A 296 -18.05 7.60 -10.46
CA TYR A 296 -16.64 7.78 -10.10
C TYR A 296 -15.65 7.10 -11.02
N CYS A 297 -16.08 6.21 -11.94
CA CYS A 297 -15.16 5.42 -12.75
C CYS A 297 -15.29 5.76 -14.25
N LYS A 298 -14.18 6.13 -14.88
CA LYS A 298 -14.07 6.13 -16.35
C LYS A 298 -13.87 4.70 -16.82
N TYR A 299 -14.74 4.19 -17.68
CA TYR A 299 -14.66 2.82 -18.16
C TYR A 299 -14.90 2.71 -19.65
N SER A 300 -14.40 1.64 -20.24
CA SER A 300 -14.69 1.26 -21.61
C SER A 300 -14.96 -0.25 -21.71
N ASN A 301 -15.82 -0.65 -22.64
CA ASN A 301 -16.15 -2.06 -22.83
C ASN A 301 -14.92 -2.92 -23.23
N ARG A 302 -13.89 -2.30 -23.80
CA ARG A 302 -12.68 -3.01 -24.26
C ARG A 302 -11.58 -3.09 -23.18
N PHE A 303 -11.46 -2.08 -22.31
CA PHE A 303 -10.32 -1.95 -21.40
C PHE A 303 -10.72 -1.95 -19.93
N GLY A 304 -12.01 -2.14 -19.61
CA GLY A 304 -12.51 -2.06 -18.24
C GLY A 304 -12.41 -0.64 -17.69
N ILE A 305 -12.11 -0.51 -16.40
CA ILE A 305 -11.95 0.78 -15.73
C ILE A 305 -10.62 1.40 -16.12
N THR A 306 -10.67 2.56 -16.74
CA THR A 306 -9.51 3.27 -17.33
C THR A 306 -9.10 4.52 -16.55
N GLY A 307 -9.88 4.95 -15.58
CA GLY A 307 -9.61 6.13 -14.76
C GLY A 307 -10.72 6.41 -13.75
N SER A 308 -10.60 7.54 -13.06
CA SER A 308 -11.57 8.00 -12.06
C SER A 308 -11.92 9.45 -12.31
N PHE A 309 -13.08 9.90 -11.79
CA PHE A 309 -13.53 11.29 -11.81
C PHE A 309 -14.35 11.58 -10.54
N ASN A 310 -14.79 12.82 -10.33
CA ASN A 310 -15.53 13.26 -9.13
C ASN A 310 -14.84 12.91 -7.79
N LEU A 311 -13.49 12.92 -7.75
CA LEU A 311 -12.75 12.49 -6.56
C LEU A 311 -12.97 13.41 -5.36
N GLY A 312 -13.23 14.69 -5.58
CA GLY A 312 -13.58 15.64 -4.50
C GLY A 312 -14.87 15.22 -3.79
N GLU A 313 -15.93 14.88 -4.52
CA GLU A 313 -17.17 14.38 -3.94
C GLU A 313 -16.97 13.03 -3.24
N LEU A 314 -16.22 12.11 -3.87
CA LEU A 314 -15.89 10.82 -3.26
C LEU A 314 -15.22 11.02 -1.90
N TYR A 315 -14.23 11.91 -1.83
CA TYR A 315 -13.56 12.26 -0.58
C TYR A 315 -14.55 12.73 0.50
N TYR A 316 -15.41 13.70 0.20
CA TYR A 316 -16.37 14.22 1.17
C TYR A 316 -17.40 13.19 1.63
N ARG A 317 -17.75 12.23 0.80
CA ARG A 317 -18.63 11.11 1.21
C ARG A 317 -17.95 10.17 2.19
N ILE A 318 -16.69 9.86 1.98
CA ILE A 318 -15.95 8.90 2.84
C ILE A 318 -15.30 9.57 4.05
N ALA A 319 -14.97 10.86 3.98
CA ALA A 319 -14.25 11.60 5.04
C ALA A 319 -14.86 11.44 6.45
N PRO A 320 -16.19 11.43 6.65
CA PRO A 320 -16.78 11.17 7.97
C PRO A 320 -16.51 9.76 8.52
N HIS A 321 -16.03 8.83 7.71
CA HIS A 321 -15.92 7.41 8.04
C HIS A 321 -14.48 6.90 8.13
N PHE A 322 -13.49 7.78 8.02
CA PHE A 322 -12.10 7.42 8.27
C PHE A 322 -11.33 8.53 8.96
N ILE A 323 -10.27 8.15 9.65
CA ILE A 323 -9.24 9.05 10.14
C ILE A 323 -7.93 8.72 9.42
N ARG A 324 -7.20 9.75 9.00
CA ARG A 324 -5.92 9.60 8.32
C ARG A 324 -4.93 10.62 8.85
N ARG A 325 -3.81 10.13 9.34
CA ARG A 325 -2.69 10.95 9.80
C ARG A 325 -1.42 10.53 9.09
N THR A 326 -0.58 11.50 8.86
CA THR A 326 0.71 11.31 8.17
C THR A 326 1.85 11.69 9.10
N LYS A 327 3.05 11.25 8.78
CA LYS A 327 4.25 11.51 9.58
C LYS A 327 4.65 12.98 9.58
N GLU A 328 4.21 13.73 8.59
CA GLU A 328 4.48 15.17 8.41
C GLU A 328 3.65 16.05 9.36
N MET A 329 2.63 15.50 10.02
CA MET A 329 1.83 16.26 10.98
C MET A 329 2.67 16.60 12.24
N PRO A 330 2.65 17.88 12.70
CA PRO A 330 3.55 18.33 13.77
C PRO A 330 3.43 17.52 15.07
N GLU A 331 2.22 17.14 15.46
CA GLU A 331 1.93 16.35 16.66
C GLU A 331 2.48 14.90 16.58
N ILE A 332 2.77 14.42 15.36
CA ILE A 332 3.32 13.09 15.11
C ILE A 332 4.83 13.16 14.95
N GLN A 333 5.35 14.17 14.24
CA GLN A 333 6.79 14.35 14.02
C GLN A 333 7.60 14.35 15.31
N GLN A 334 7.06 14.93 16.38
CA GLN A 334 7.72 14.99 17.69
C GLN A 334 7.97 13.59 18.32
N GLN A 335 7.26 12.57 17.84
CA GLN A 335 7.31 11.20 18.39
C GLN A 335 8.02 10.23 17.46
N LEU A 336 8.51 10.70 16.33
CA LEU A 336 9.22 9.93 15.33
C LEU A 336 10.72 10.27 15.31
N PRO A 337 11.58 9.33 14.91
CA PRO A 337 12.97 9.66 14.64
C PRO A 337 13.05 10.62 13.45
N LYS A 338 14.11 11.43 13.40
CA LYS A 338 14.44 12.21 12.20
C LYS A 338 14.99 11.26 11.15
N VAL A 339 14.41 11.29 9.96
CA VAL A 339 14.78 10.41 8.86
C VAL A 339 15.64 11.15 7.85
N GLN A 340 16.81 10.59 7.53
CA GLN A 340 17.63 11.01 6.40
C GLN A 340 17.53 9.97 5.28
N HIS A 341 17.20 10.42 4.07
CA HIS A 341 17.20 9.59 2.87
C HIS A 341 18.46 9.88 2.05
N SER A 342 19.22 8.85 1.72
CA SER A 342 20.46 8.94 0.95
C SER A 342 20.38 8.04 -0.28
N HIS A 343 20.41 8.62 -1.47
CA HIS A 343 20.42 7.91 -2.73
C HIS A 343 21.88 7.71 -3.17
N VAL A 344 22.31 6.47 -3.29
CA VAL A 344 23.68 6.09 -3.68
C VAL A 344 23.62 5.59 -5.12
N PHE A 345 24.07 6.43 -6.04
CA PHE A 345 24.15 6.08 -7.46
C PHE A 345 25.49 5.41 -7.74
N LEU A 346 25.41 4.26 -8.40
CA LEU A 346 26.55 3.38 -8.71
C LEU A 346 26.61 3.15 -10.22
N GLU A 347 27.81 3.13 -10.76
CA GLU A 347 28.02 2.84 -12.18
C GLU A 347 27.94 1.34 -12.46
N MET A 348 27.31 0.98 -13.58
CA MET A 348 27.28 -0.39 -14.06
C MET A 348 28.66 -0.85 -14.53
N THR A 349 28.94 -2.13 -14.40
CA THR A 349 30.08 -2.76 -15.08
C THR A 349 29.75 -2.94 -16.57
N ASP A 350 30.79 -3.04 -17.43
CA ASP A 350 30.60 -3.35 -18.86
C ASP A 350 29.73 -4.58 -19.10
N ALA A 351 29.86 -5.60 -18.24
CA ALA A 351 29.03 -6.80 -18.32
C ALA A 351 27.55 -6.51 -18.01
N GLN A 352 27.26 -5.68 -16.99
CA GLN A 352 25.91 -5.29 -16.65
C GLN A 352 25.24 -4.47 -17.76
N GLU A 353 25.97 -3.53 -18.35
CA GLU A 353 25.47 -2.75 -19.50
C GLU A 353 25.14 -3.65 -20.70
N ARG A 354 26.05 -4.55 -21.08
CA ARG A 354 25.83 -5.50 -22.18
C ARG A 354 24.64 -6.42 -21.93
N ILE A 355 24.46 -6.92 -20.71
CA ILE A 355 23.31 -7.75 -20.33
C ILE A 355 22.02 -6.91 -20.40
N GLN A 356 22.00 -5.70 -19.83
CA GLN A 356 20.84 -4.81 -19.88
C GLN A 356 20.43 -4.52 -21.33
N ASP A 357 21.36 -4.16 -22.18
CA ASP A 357 21.09 -3.87 -23.59
C ASP A 357 20.51 -5.05 -24.34
N HIS A 358 21.05 -6.23 -24.10
CA HIS A 358 20.56 -7.46 -24.71
C HIS A 358 19.13 -7.81 -24.25
N LEU A 359 18.85 -7.69 -22.95
CA LEU A 359 17.52 -7.92 -22.39
C LEU A 359 16.50 -6.93 -22.95
N LEU A 360 16.87 -5.65 -23.06
CA LEU A 360 16.02 -4.62 -23.64
C LEU A 360 15.70 -4.89 -25.11
N MET A 361 16.69 -5.34 -25.88
CA MET A 361 16.50 -5.73 -27.29
C MET A 361 15.50 -6.89 -27.41
N LYS A 362 15.68 -7.96 -26.64
CA LYS A 362 14.74 -9.10 -26.61
C LYS A 362 13.31 -8.68 -26.26
N MET A 363 13.17 -7.74 -25.32
CA MET A 363 11.84 -7.24 -24.93
C MET A 363 11.17 -6.42 -26.03
N GLU A 364 11.92 -5.65 -26.80
CA GLU A 364 11.41 -4.93 -27.97
C GLU A 364 10.91 -5.92 -29.05
N GLU A 365 11.72 -6.93 -29.40
CA GLU A 365 11.35 -7.98 -30.35
C GLU A 365 10.04 -8.69 -29.94
N ILE A 366 9.89 -9.00 -28.64
CA ILE A 366 8.67 -9.61 -28.13
C ILE A 366 7.48 -8.64 -28.21
N LYS A 367 7.67 -7.37 -27.87
CA LYS A 367 6.60 -6.35 -27.99
C LYS A 367 6.13 -6.18 -29.44
N ASP A 368 7.05 -6.20 -30.39
CA ASP A 368 6.71 -6.13 -31.81
C ASP A 368 6.00 -7.40 -32.30
N THR A 369 6.42 -8.56 -31.81
CA THR A 369 5.71 -9.82 -32.04
C THR A 369 4.28 -9.75 -31.51
N VAL A 370 4.07 -9.25 -30.29
CA VAL A 370 2.73 -9.07 -29.70
C VAL A 370 1.88 -8.06 -30.48
N ARG A 371 2.47 -6.98 -30.97
CA ARG A 371 1.78 -5.99 -31.82
C ARG A 371 1.32 -6.59 -33.15
N SER A 372 2.10 -7.52 -33.71
CA SER A 372 1.79 -8.23 -34.95
C SER A 372 0.81 -9.41 -34.78
N LEU A 373 0.42 -9.76 -33.54
CA LEU A 373 -0.59 -10.78 -33.28
C LEU A 373 -1.95 -10.32 -33.79
N GLY A 374 -2.42 -10.93 -34.89
CA GLY A 374 -3.79 -10.73 -35.38
C GLY A 374 -4.80 -11.47 -34.49
N SER A 375 -6.10 -11.39 -34.85
CA SER A 375 -7.21 -12.01 -34.10
C SER A 375 -7.32 -13.54 -34.23
N GLY A 376 -6.44 -14.18 -35.00
CA GLY A 376 -6.47 -15.62 -35.27
C GLY A 376 -5.71 -16.46 -34.25
N THR A 377 -5.87 -17.79 -34.39
CA THR A 377 -5.10 -18.79 -33.62
C THR A 377 -3.72 -19.00 -34.25
N LYS A 378 -2.67 -19.05 -33.43
CA LYS A 378 -1.29 -19.26 -33.88
C LYS A 378 -0.65 -20.43 -33.13
N VAL A 379 0.31 -21.09 -33.75
CA VAL A 379 1.15 -22.09 -33.07
C VAL A 379 2.35 -21.39 -32.46
N ILE A 380 2.46 -21.43 -31.15
CA ILE A 380 3.58 -20.85 -30.38
C ILE A 380 4.16 -21.95 -29.51
N ASN A 381 5.46 -22.23 -29.67
CA ASN A 381 6.15 -23.33 -29.00
C ASN A 381 5.42 -24.69 -29.09
N GLY A 382 4.88 -25.01 -30.29
CA GLY A 382 4.16 -26.26 -30.53
C GLY A 382 2.70 -26.29 -29.97
N ASN A 383 2.26 -25.26 -29.30
CA ASN A 383 0.90 -25.16 -28.78
C ASN A 383 0.03 -24.21 -29.62
N LEU A 384 -1.20 -24.62 -29.88
CA LEU A 384 -2.17 -23.80 -30.57
C LEU A 384 -2.79 -22.79 -29.57
N MET A 385 -2.53 -21.49 -29.77
CA MET A 385 -2.97 -20.43 -28.86
C MET A 385 -3.83 -19.42 -29.61
N ASN A 386 -4.93 -18.97 -29.01
CA ASN A 386 -5.65 -17.79 -29.47
C ASN A 386 -4.89 -16.51 -29.13
N ALA A 387 -5.31 -15.36 -29.68
CA ALA A 387 -4.62 -14.08 -29.49
C ALA A 387 -4.46 -13.67 -28.02
N GLN A 388 -5.43 -13.99 -27.16
CA GLN A 388 -5.38 -13.69 -25.73
C GLN A 388 -4.35 -14.58 -25.01
N GLN A 389 -4.37 -15.88 -25.27
CA GLN A 389 -3.41 -16.84 -24.70
C GLN A 389 -1.98 -16.53 -25.16
N ALA A 390 -1.80 -16.17 -26.45
CA ALA A 390 -0.51 -15.75 -26.97
C ALA A 390 0.01 -14.49 -26.28
N LYS A 391 -0.85 -13.51 -26.05
CA LYS A 391 -0.50 -12.30 -25.30
C LYS A 391 -0.08 -12.62 -23.86
N GLU A 392 -0.87 -13.42 -23.13
CA GLU A 392 -0.54 -13.82 -21.75
C GLU A 392 0.78 -14.58 -21.67
N TYR A 393 1.07 -15.43 -22.65
CA TYR A 393 2.35 -16.13 -22.76
C TYR A 393 3.52 -15.16 -22.92
N TYR A 394 3.43 -14.21 -23.85
CA TYR A 394 4.48 -13.22 -24.06
C TYR A 394 4.61 -12.22 -22.91
N ASP A 395 3.49 -11.84 -22.26
CA ASP A 395 3.51 -11.01 -21.04
C ASP A 395 4.28 -11.72 -19.91
N GLY A 396 4.12 -13.05 -19.79
CA GLY A 396 4.91 -13.87 -18.85
C GLY A 396 6.42 -13.85 -19.15
N ILE A 397 6.81 -13.92 -20.43
CA ILE A 397 8.23 -13.82 -20.81
C ILE A 397 8.77 -12.43 -20.48
N ILE A 398 8.02 -11.36 -20.80
CA ILE A 398 8.42 -9.99 -20.49
C ILE A 398 8.63 -9.81 -18.98
N GLN A 399 7.77 -10.37 -18.13
CA GLN A 399 7.94 -10.34 -16.67
C GLN A 399 9.23 -11.06 -16.22
N GLY A 400 9.56 -12.19 -16.84
CA GLY A 400 10.82 -12.90 -16.62
C GLY A 400 12.02 -12.04 -16.96
N LEU A 401 12.03 -11.39 -18.14
CA LEU A 401 13.10 -10.49 -18.56
C LEU A 401 13.23 -9.25 -17.66
N GLN A 402 12.12 -8.73 -17.12
CA GLN A 402 12.15 -7.66 -16.12
C GLN A 402 12.85 -8.11 -14.83
N THR A 403 12.59 -9.35 -14.39
CA THR A 403 13.30 -9.94 -13.26
C THR A 403 14.80 -10.00 -13.52
N PHE A 404 15.22 -10.44 -14.71
CA PHE A 404 16.64 -10.50 -15.07
C PHE A 404 17.31 -9.12 -15.12
N LEU A 405 16.58 -8.06 -15.50
CA LEU A 405 17.11 -6.69 -15.45
C LEU A 405 17.41 -6.26 -14.00
N ILE A 406 16.55 -6.57 -13.05
CA ILE A 406 16.79 -6.24 -11.63
C ILE A 406 17.95 -7.10 -11.09
N GLU A 407 17.95 -8.41 -11.36
CA GLU A 407 19.04 -9.30 -10.97
C GLU A 407 20.39 -8.85 -11.56
N THR A 408 20.38 -8.29 -12.78
CA THR A 408 21.58 -7.70 -13.39
C THR A 408 22.05 -6.47 -12.63
N CYS A 409 21.14 -5.59 -12.21
CA CYS A 409 21.48 -4.44 -11.38
C CYS A 409 22.05 -4.86 -10.02
N ASP A 410 21.52 -5.92 -9.43
CA ASP A 410 21.97 -6.40 -8.11
C ASP A 410 23.31 -7.12 -8.18
N ALA A 411 23.36 -8.20 -8.97
CA ALA A 411 24.56 -8.98 -9.19
C ALA A 411 24.39 -9.88 -10.43
N PRO A 412 25.12 -9.68 -11.53
CA PRO A 412 24.98 -10.47 -12.75
C PRO A 412 25.13 -11.98 -12.55
N GLN A 413 25.89 -12.40 -11.55
CA GLN A 413 26.05 -13.82 -11.18
C GLN A 413 24.74 -14.51 -10.79
N LEU A 414 23.68 -13.77 -10.44
CA LEU A 414 22.36 -14.33 -10.15
C LEU A 414 21.74 -15.01 -11.39
N LEU A 415 22.08 -14.54 -12.59
CA LEU A 415 21.58 -15.09 -13.85
C LEU A 415 22.11 -16.50 -14.15
N VAL A 416 23.24 -16.88 -13.57
CA VAL A 416 23.87 -18.21 -13.72
C VAL A 416 23.84 -19.02 -12.42
N HIS A 417 23.09 -18.58 -11.43
CA HIS A 417 22.89 -19.34 -10.19
C HIS A 417 22.29 -20.72 -10.50
N PRO A 418 22.68 -21.81 -9.80
CA PRO A 418 22.14 -23.16 -10.05
C PRO A 418 20.61 -23.26 -10.05
N GLU A 419 19.94 -22.42 -9.27
CA GLU A 419 18.48 -22.33 -9.21
C GLU A 419 17.87 -21.35 -10.22
N ALA A 420 18.68 -20.71 -11.06
CA ALA A 420 18.21 -19.79 -12.08
C ALA A 420 17.58 -20.53 -13.26
N SER A 421 16.73 -19.84 -14.02
CA SER A 421 16.06 -20.44 -15.17
C SER A 421 17.04 -20.69 -16.33
N GLN A 422 16.75 -21.68 -17.19
CA GLN A 422 17.54 -21.89 -18.42
C GLN A 422 17.56 -20.64 -19.30
N MET A 423 16.48 -19.85 -19.31
CA MET A 423 16.41 -18.61 -20.08
C MET A 423 17.42 -17.57 -19.59
N SER A 424 17.64 -17.45 -18.27
CA SER A 424 18.66 -16.54 -17.72
C SER A 424 20.09 -17.01 -18.05
N HIS A 425 20.35 -18.31 -17.97
CA HIS A 425 21.66 -18.89 -18.38
C HIS A 425 21.94 -18.62 -19.85
N ASN A 426 20.93 -18.73 -20.73
CA ASN A 426 21.08 -18.47 -22.16
C ASN A 426 21.49 -17.01 -22.42
N VAL A 427 21.02 -16.04 -21.67
CA VAL A 427 21.41 -14.62 -21.80
C VAL A 427 22.92 -14.45 -21.66
N ILE A 428 23.52 -15.08 -20.66
CA ILE A 428 24.97 -15.00 -20.42
C ILE A 428 25.75 -15.75 -21.52
N SER A 429 25.25 -16.92 -21.94
CA SER A 429 25.87 -17.70 -22.99
C SER A 429 25.84 -17.01 -24.36
N GLU A 430 24.71 -16.39 -24.71
CA GLU A 430 24.54 -15.63 -25.97
C GLU A 430 25.48 -14.41 -26.05
N LEU A 431 25.78 -13.80 -24.90
CA LEU A 431 26.72 -12.69 -24.81
C LEU A 431 28.20 -13.10 -24.73
N GLY A 432 28.47 -14.42 -24.58
CA GLY A 432 29.81 -14.95 -24.42
C GLY A 432 30.54 -14.44 -23.18
N LEU A 433 29.79 -14.13 -22.10
CA LEU A 433 30.37 -13.64 -20.86
C LEU A 433 30.92 -14.79 -20.02
N SER A 434 32.13 -14.59 -19.51
CA SER A 434 32.77 -15.55 -18.60
C SER A 434 32.35 -15.35 -17.15
N PRO A 435 32.52 -16.34 -16.26
CA PRO A 435 32.27 -16.17 -14.84
C PRO A 435 33.04 -15.00 -14.20
N LYS A 436 34.19 -14.62 -14.73
CA LYS A 436 34.97 -13.47 -14.25
C LYS A 436 34.30 -12.13 -14.58
N ASP A 437 33.68 -12.03 -15.74
CA ASP A 437 33.01 -10.82 -16.21
C ASP A 437 31.78 -10.49 -15.35
N ILE A 438 31.08 -11.52 -14.88
CA ILE A 438 29.83 -11.39 -14.10
C ILE A 438 30.03 -11.49 -12.57
N ALA A 439 31.26 -11.70 -12.09
CA ALA A 439 31.56 -11.90 -10.68
C ALA A 439 31.42 -10.61 -9.84
N LYS A 440 31.48 -9.44 -10.47
CA LYS A 440 31.50 -8.15 -9.79
C LYS A 440 30.09 -7.61 -9.61
N SER A 441 29.78 -7.21 -8.38
CA SER A 441 28.53 -6.51 -8.04
C SER A 441 28.89 -5.19 -7.34
N PRO A 442 28.78 -4.04 -8.03
CA PRO A 442 29.04 -2.74 -7.41
C PRO A 442 28.22 -2.47 -6.16
N LYS A 443 26.92 -2.89 -6.14
CA LYS A 443 26.07 -2.76 -4.97
C LYS A 443 26.59 -3.56 -3.76
N LEU A 444 27.08 -4.78 -3.98
CA LEU A 444 27.62 -5.63 -2.90
C LEU A 444 28.95 -5.08 -2.40
N GLU A 445 29.80 -4.57 -3.26
CA GLU A 445 31.05 -3.90 -2.87
C GLU A 445 30.75 -2.65 -2.04
N GLN A 446 29.86 -1.79 -2.52
CA GLN A 446 29.40 -0.61 -1.78
C GLN A 446 28.82 -0.97 -0.41
N LEU A 447 28.02 -2.03 -0.31
CA LEU A 447 27.48 -2.49 0.96
C LEU A 447 28.59 -2.92 1.93
N LYS A 448 29.57 -3.68 1.47
CA LYS A 448 30.72 -4.11 2.28
C LYS A 448 31.54 -2.93 2.80
N ASP A 449 31.82 -1.96 1.94
CA ASP A 449 32.56 -0.76 2.29
C ASP A 449 31.80 0.10 3.31
N PHE A 450 30.50 0.31 3.09
CA PHE A 450 29.63 0.99 4.04
C PHE A 450 29.62 0.30 5.41
N ILE A 451 29.45 -1.03 5.46
CA ILE A 451 29.42 -1.79 6.71
C ILE A 451 30.76 -1.72 7.43
N LYS A 452 31.87 -1.82 6.70
CA LYS A 452 33.21 -1.71 7.27
C LYS A 452 33.44 -0.35 7.93
N GLN A 453 33.05 0.71 7.26
CA GLN A 453 33.15 2.07 7.79
C GLN A 453 32.23 2.24 9.01
N LEU A 454 30.96 1.82 8.90
CA LEU A 454 29.98 1.95 9.97
C LEU A 454 30.41 1.24 11.26
N LEU A 455 30.94 0.02 11.16
CA LEU A 455 31.40 -0.73 12.34
C LEU A 455 32.61 -0.09 13.01
N ASN A 456 33.43 0.66 12.28
CA ASN A 456 34.53 1.43 12.84
C ASN A 456 34.04 2.69 13.57
N ASP A 457 33.09 3.41 12.94
CA ASP A 457 32.65 4.72 13.44
C ASP A 457 31.56 4.58 14.52
N GLU A 458 30.66 3.63 14.34
CA GLU A 458 29.49 3.38 15.21
C GLU A 458 29.29 1.89 15.51
N PRO A 459 30.14 1.27 16.36
CA PRO A 459 30.12 -0.18 16.62
C PRO A 459 28.80 -0.71 17.20
N SER A 460 27.97 0.16 17.80
CA SER A 460 26.67 -0.21 18.38
C SER A 460 25.52 -0.22 17.38
N SER A 461 25.70 0.32 16.18
CA SER A 461 24.67 0.44 15.17
C SER A 461 24.18 -0.91 14.65
N LYS A 462 22.88 -0.95 14.32
CA LYS A 462 22.24 -2.10 13.66
C LYS A 462 21.65 -1.67 12.33
N VAL A 463 21.76 -2.53 11.32
CA VAL A 463 21.35 -2.25 9.95
C VAL A 463 20.32 -3.26 9.50
N VAL A 464 19.22 -2.77 8.90
CA VAL A 464 18.24 -3.58 8.17
C VAL A 464 18.54 -3.50 6.69
N ILE A 465 18.69 -4.63 6.02
CA ILE A 465 19.00 -4.71 4.59
C ILE A 465 17.83 -5.42 3.89
N PHE A 466 17.20 -4.74 2.94
CA PHE A 466 16.13 -5.29 2.13
C PHE A 466 16.58 -5.58 0.72
N THR A 467 16.21 -6.75 0.21
CA THR A 467 16.30 -7.15 -1.20
C THR A 467 15.04 -7.93 -1.62
N GLU A 468 14.64 -7.86 -2.89
CA GLU A 468 13.48 -8.62 -3.41
C GLU A 468 13.78 -10.12 -3.53
N TYR A 469 15.03 -10.47 -3.86
CA TYR A 469 15.39 -11.81 -4.29
C TYR A 469 16.06 -12.61 -3.18
N GLU A 470 15.55 -13.81 -2.95
CA GLU A 470 16.08 -14.70 -1.92
C GLU A 470 17.54 -15.10 -2.19
N ARG A 471 17.88 -15.33 -3.46
CA ARG A 471 19.26 -15.64 -3.85
C ARG A 471 20.21 -14.50 -3.50
N MET A 472 19.79 -13.25 -3.74
CA MET A 472 20.59 -12.08 -3.34
C MET A 472 20.69 -11.94 -1.82
N ALA A 473 19.60 -12.19 -1.10
CA ALA A 473 19.61 -12.16 0.37
C ALA A 473 20.61 -13.19 0.95
N ARG A 474 20.74 -14.38 0.35
CA ARG A 474 21.73 -15.39 0.74
C ARG A 474 23.16 -14.94 0.45
N ILE A 475 23.42 -14.34 -0.71
CA ILE A 475 24.74 -13.79 -1.06
C ILE A 475 25.14 -12.69 -0.05
N ILE A 476 24.22 -11.80 0.28
CA ILE A 476 24.48 -10.76 1.30
C ILE A 476 24.73 -11.40 2.67
N TYR A 477 23.95 -12.41 3.05
CA TYR A 477 24.10 -13.12 4.32
C TYR A 477 25.47 -13.81 4.46
N GLU A 478 25.92 -14.47 3.41
CA GLU A 478 27.26 -15.11 3.35
C GLU A 478 28.38 -14.08 3.39
N ALA A 479 28.17 -12.89 2.82
CA ALA A 479 29.15 -11.84 2.77
C ALA A 479 29.28 -11.04 4.09
N LEU A 480 28.26 -11.06 4.95
CA LEU A 480 28.21 -10.26 6.18
C LEU A 480 28.15 -11.16 7.41
N PRO A 481 29.26 -11.37 8.14
CA PRO A 481 29.22 -11.99 9.46
C PRO A 481 28.37 -11.14 10.42
N GLN A 482 27.90 -11.74 11.54
CA GLN A 482 27.00 -11.08 12.51
C GLN A 482 25.60 -10.74 11.95
N SER A 483 25.17 -11.44 10.91
CA SER A 483 23.87 -11.24 10.29
C SER A 483 22.85 -12.32 10.68
N VAL A 484 21.59 -12.01 10.47
CA VAL A 484 20.47 -12.95 10.45
C VAL A 484 19.71 -12.81 9.16
N LEU A 485 19.15 -13.93 8.67
CA LEU A 485 18.42 -14.00 7.42
C LEU A 485 16.92 -14.27 7.68
N TYR A 486 16.06 -13.40 7.17
CA TYR A 486 14.60 -13.48 7.30
C TYR A 486 13.94 -13.53 5.92
N THR A 487 13.50 -14.72 5.51
CA THR A 487 12.90 -14.95 4.20
C THR A 487 11.56 -15.69 4.28
N GLY A 488 10.91 -15.87 3.13
CA GLY A 488 9.67 -16.64 3.05
C GLY A 488 9.85 -18.13 3.31
N GLN A 489 11.05 -18.66 3.12
CA GLN A 489 11.35 -20.10 3.20
C GLN A 489 11.59 -20.61 4.61
N ILE A 490 11.99 -19.74 5.56
CA ILE A 490 12.20 -20.16 6.95
C ILE A 490 10.87 -20.40 7.67
N SER A 491 10.86 -21.38 8.57
CA SER A 491 9.66 -21.73 9.34
C SER A 491 9.20 -20.60 10.27
N ASP A 492 7.92 -20.58 10.62
CA ASP A 492 7.39 -19.53 11.53
C ASP A 492 8.08 -19.51 12.90
N LYS A 493 8.57 -20.67 13.39
CA LYS A 493 9.33 -20.75 14.63
C LYS A 493 10.72 -20.11 14.49
N GLU A 494 11.38 -20.35 13.39
CA GLU A 494 12.67 -19.74 13.07
C GLU A 494 12.54 -18.24 12.87
N LYS A 495 11.45 -17.77 12.26
CA LYS A 495 11.15 -16.34 12.11
C LYS A 495 11.13 -15.61 13.44
N ASP A 496 10.42 -16.17 14.43
CA ASP A 496 10.39 -15.58 15.78
C ASP A 496 11.79 -15.51 16.39
N SER A 497 12.58 -16.59 16.30
CA SER A 497 13.96 -16.65 16.81
C SER A 497 14.92 -15.65 16.13
N VAL A 498 14.81 -15.50 14.80
CA VAL A 498 15.62 -14.54 14.03
C VAL A 498 15.34 -13.11 14.47
N ILE A 499 14.07 -12.75 14.66
CA ILE A 499 13.67 -11.41 15.13
C ILE A 499 14.20 -11.15 16.55
N GLU A 500 14.02 -12.10 17.46
CA GLU A 500 14.45 -11.99 18.86
C GLU A 500 15.97 -11.84 18.93
N ARG A 501 16.72 -12.67 18.20
CA ARG A 501 18.18 -12.60 18.11
C ARG A 501 18.65 -11.23 17.60
N PHE A 502 18.04 -10.70 16.54
CA PHE A 502 18.40 -9.36 16.05
C PHE A 502 18.11 -8.28 17.08
N ARG A 503 17.03 -8.39 17.84
CA ARG A 503 16.65 -7.38 18.83
C ARG A 503 17.51 -7.42 20.08
N GLU A 504 17.82 -8.60 20.59
CA GLU A 504 18.37 -8.78 21.94
C GLU A 504 19.87 -9.05 21.95
N ASP A 505 20.40 -9.72 20.92
CA ASP A 505 21.83 -10.03 20.84
C ASP A 505 22.63 -8.82 20.31
N PRO A 506 23.54 -8.24 21.10
CA PRO A 506 24.37 -7.12 20.68
C PRO A 506 25.41 -7.48 19.60
N HIS A 507 25.71 -8.78 19.41
CA HIS A 507 26.61 -9.26 18.36
C HIS A 507 25.92 -9.42 17.01
N THR A 508 24.60 -9.54 16.99
CA THR A 508 23.82 -9.59 15.75
C THR A 508 23.55 -8.18 15.26
N LYS A 509 24.27 -7.74 14.22
CA LYS A 509 24.28 -6.36 13.71
C LYS A 509 23.40 -6.15 12.50
N PHE A 510 23.24 -7.19 11.65
CA PHE A 510 22.59 -7.06 10.35
C PHE A 510 21.36 -7.96 10.26
N PHE A 511 20.24 -7.36 9.84
CA PHE A 511 18.98 -8.06 9.55
C PHE A 511 18.74 -8.04 8.05
N ILE A 512 18.96 -9.15 7.38
CA ILE A 512 18.79 -9.27 5.94
C ILE A 512 17.43 -9.88 5.68
N SER A 513 16.64 -9.22 4.86
CA SER A 513 15.28 -9.67 4.59
C SER A 513 14.85 -9.47 3.14
N THR A 514 14.02 -10.39 2.69
CA THR A 514 13.25 -10.23 1.46
C THR A 514 11.91 -9.54 1.76
N ARG A 515 11.02 -9.50 0.77
CA ARG A 515 9.64 -9.02 0.92
C ARG A 515 8.89 -9.60 2.14
N ALA A 516 9.29 -10.79 2.62
CA ALA A 516 8.72 -11.41 3.82
C ALA A 516 8.83 -10.52 5.06
N GLY A 517 9.85 -9.66 5.16
CA GLY A 517 10.05 -8.72 6.28
C GLY A 517 9.47 -7.32 6.04
N SER A 518 8.92 -7.04 4.85
CA SER A 518 8.34 -5.72 4.56
C SER A 518 7.05 -5.46 5.35
N THR A 519 6.39 -6.48 5.88
CA THR A 519 5.16 -6.34 6.65
C THR A 519 5.30 -6.89 8.06
N GLY A 520 4.78 -6.15 9.06
CA GLY A 520 4.53 -6.63 10.40
C GLY A 520 5.70 -6.78 11.35
N LEU A 521 6.94 -6.61 10.93
CA LEU A 521 8.09 -6.72 11.81
C LEU A 521 8.33 -5.44 12.62
N ASN A 522 8.81 -5.62 13.84
CA ASN A 522 9.29 -4.53 14.68
C ASN A 522 10.82 -4.57 14.73
N LEU A 523 11.46 -3.67 13.97
CA LEU A 523 12.91 -3.56 13.85
C LEU A 523 13.43 -2.19 14.38
N GLN A 524 12.74 -1.60 15.35
CA GLN A 524 13.02 -0.30 15.97
C GLN A 524 14.36 -0.23 16.73
N VAL A 525 15.08 -1.33 16.80
CA VAL A 525 16.44 -1.39 17.38
C VAL A 525 17.53 -1.03 16.36
N ALA A 526 17.13 -0.75 15.10
CA ALA A 526 18.05 -0.37 14.04
C ALA A 526 17.97 1.14 13.77
N ASN A 527 19.11 1.73 13.46
CA ASN A 527 19.26 3.14 13.07
C ASN A 527 19.62 3.31 11.59
N TYR A 528 19.94 2.23 10.89
CA TYR A 528 20.23 2.22 9.46
C TYR A 528 19.36 1.24 8.70
N MET A 529 18.98 1.63 7.49
CA MET A 529 18.32 0.75 6.51
C MET A 529 19.00 0.88 5.15
N VAL A 530 19.20 -0.24 4.48
CA VAL A 530 19.71 -0.28 3.11
C VAL A 530 18.65 -0.97 2.24
N HIS A 531 18.13 -0.25 1.25
CA HIS A 531 17.41 -0.83 0.13
C HIS A 531 18.44 -1.22 -0.92
N PHE A 532 18.80 -2.50 -0.92
CA PHE A 532 19.77 -3.05 -1.87
C PHE A 532 19.20 -3.02 -3.29
N ASP A 533 17.89 -3.26 -3.38
CA ASP A 533 17.04 -3.04 -4.55
C ASP A 533 15.73 -2.36 -4.15
N LEU A 534 15.02 -1.85 -5.16
CA LEU A 534 13.76 -1.15 -4.97
C LEU A 534 12.58 -2.12 -5.12
N PRO A 535 11.55 -2.01 -4.27
CA PRO A 535 10.34 -2.81 -4.41
C PRO A 535 9.48 -2.34 -5.60
N TYR A 536 8.59 -3.20 -6.06
CA TYR A 536 7.73 -2.92 -7.20
C TYR A 536 6.65 -1.84 -6.97
N THR A 537 6.38 -1.47 -5.71
CA THR A 537 5.35 -0.50 -5.36
C THR A 537 5.82 0.50 -4.30
N ALA A 538 5.33 1.75 -4.41
CA ALA A 538 5.58 2.79 -3.40
C ALA A 538 5.06 2.37 -2.02
N THR A 539 3.93 1.68 -1.97
CA THR A 539 3.37 1.10 -0.75
C THR A 539 4.34 0.17 -0.04
N GLU A 540 5.01 -0.71 -0.79
CA GLU A 540 5.97 -1.65 -0.21
C GLU A 540 7.22 -0.92 0.27
N LEU A 541 7.68 0.10 -0.46
CA LEU A 541 8.77 0.96 -0.02
C LEU A 541 8.44 1.65 1.30
N GLU A 542 7.24 2.23 1.42
CA GLU A 542 6.76 2.83 2.68
C GLU A 542 6.66 1.79 3.81
N GLN A 543 6.21 0.58 3.50
CA GLN A 543 6.15 -0.52 4.47
C GLN A 543 7.53 -0.94 4.95
N ARG A 544 8.54 -1.04 4.08
CA ARG A 544 9.93 -1.31 4.45
C ARG A 544 10.45 -0.18 5.34
N ASN A 545 10.31 1.07 4.93
CA ASN A 545 10.73 2.25 5.69
C ASN A 545 10.11 2.27 7.09
N GLY A 546 8.82 1.98 7.20
CA GLY A 546 8.09 1.90 8.47
C GLY A 546 8.50 0.76 9.40
N ARG A 547 9.51 -0.04 9.06
CA ARG A 547 10.10 -1.03 9.99
C ARG A 547 11.01 -0.36 11.01
N ILE A 548 11.73 0.69 10.64
CA ILE A 548 12.58 1.48 11.52
C ILE A 548 12.06 2.92 11.73
N ASP A 549 11.44 3.54 10.72
CA ASP A 549 10.79 4.85 10.83
C ASP A 549 9.42 4.71 11.50
N ARG A 550 9.46 4.60 12.81
CA ARG A 550 8.30 4.25 13.63
C ARG A 550 8.41 4.86 15.02
N THR A 551 7.26 5.19 15.60
CA THR A 551 7.19 5.62 17.01
C THR A 551 7.79 4.58 17.94
N GLY A 552 8.63 5.02 18.90
CA GLY A 552 9.33 4.14 19.84
C GLY A 552 10.60 3.51 19.27
N ASN A 553 11.20 4.05 18.19
CA ASN A 553 12.55 3.70 17.79
C ASN A 553 13.54 4.11 18.87
N ALA A 554 14.55 3.27 19.11
CA ALA A 554 15.58 3.51 20.13
C ALA A 554 16.48 4.72 19.79
N PHE A 555 16.51 5.14 18.52
CA PHE A 555 17.37 6.21 18.03
C PHE A 555 16.55 7.43 17.61
N SER A 556 17.07 8.62 17.90
CA SER A 556 16.46 9.90 17.49
C SER A 556 16.69 10.24 16.01
N ASN A 557 17.69 9.64 15.39
CA ASN A 557 18.03 9.81 13.99
C ASN A 557 18.19 8.46 13.33
N ILE A 558 17.64 8.31 12.13
CA ILE A 558 17.78 7.10 11.30
C ILE A 558 18.14 7.49 9.87
N THR A 559 18.93 6.64 9.22
CA THR A 559 19.33 6.88 7.82
C THR A 559 18.90 5.71 6.94
N MET A 560 18.32 6.03 5.79
CA MET A 560 17.88 5.07 4.78
C MET A 560 18.68 5.27 3.50
N TYR A 561 19.43 4.25 3.11
CA TYR A 561 20.21 4.22 1.89
C TYR A 561 19.43 3.49 0.79
N TYR A 562 19.45 4.05 -0.42
CA TYR A 562 18.86 3.47 -1.62
C TYR A 562 19.97 3.25 -2.64
N TYR A 563 20.31 2.00 -2.92
CA TYR A 563 21.34 1.67 -3.90
C TYR A 563 20.72 1.58 -5.29
N ILE A 564 21.22 2.39 -6.19
CA ILE A 564 20.64 2.61 -7.51
C ILE A 564 21.76 2.52 -8.55
N MET A 565 21.63 1.63 -9.50
CA MET A 565 22.52 1.62 -10.65
C MET A 565 22.15 2.76 -11.58
N SER A 566 23.11 3.61 -11.93
CA SER A 566 22.95 4.73 -12.87
C SER A 566 22.57 4.23 -14.26
N GLU A 567 21.76 4.99 -15.00
CA GLU A 567 21.30 4.68 -16.37
C GLU A 567 20.66 3.29 -16.53
N SER A 568 20.14 2.72 -15.46
CA SER A 568 19.60 1.37 -15.39
C SER A 568 18.10 1.33 -15.15
N TYR A 569 17.59 0.11 -15.06
CA TYR A 569 16.23 -0.18 -14.67
C TYR A 569 15.91 0.32 -13.25
N ASP A 570 16.88 0.31 -12.31
CA ASP A 570 16.71 0.82 -10.95
C ASP A 570 16.38 2.32 -10.92
N GLU A 571 17.11 3.13 -11.70
CA GLU A 571 16.88 4.57 -11.74
C GLU A 571 15.47 4.91 -12.27
N HIS A 572 15.01 4.16 -13.28
CA HIS A 572 13.67 4.33 -13.81
C HIS A 572 12.59 3.87 -12.83
N MET A 573 12.84 2.79 -12.08
CA MET A 573 11.96 2.34 -11.01
C MET A 573 11.81 3.39 -9.92
N LEU A 574 12.91 4.00 -9.47
CA LEU A 574 12.89 5.06 -8.47
C LEU A 574 11.99 6.22 -8.90
N GLN A 575 12.16 6.74 -10.13
CA GLN A 575 11.36 7.83 -10.67
C GLN A 575 9.85 7.51 -10.69
N LEU A 576 9.50 6.26 -10.96
CA LEU A 576 8.11 5.83 -11.04
C LEU A 576 7.47 5.61 -9.68
N LEU A 577 8.23 5.11 -8.70
CA LEU A 577 7.77 4.97 -7.32
C LEU A 577 7.34 6.32 -6.74
N PHE A 578 8.11 7.37 -6.99
CA PHE A 578 7.76 8.72 -6.54
C PHE A 578 6.48 9.27 -7.22
N LYS A 579 6.29 9.04 -8.52
CA LYS A 579 5.09 9.54 -9.23
C LYS A 579 3.78 8.89 -8.81
N LYS A 580 3.78 7.61 -8.44
CA LYS A 580 2.55 6.90 -8.02
C LYS A 580 2.07 7.27 -6.62
N SER A 581 2.96 7.76 -5.75
CA SER A 581 2.55 8.24 -4.43
C SER A 581 1.67 9.48 -4.50
N GLU A 582 1.75 10.27 -5.59
CA GLU A 582 0.95 11.47 -5.78
C GLU A 582 -0.53 11.16 -6.01
N LEU A 583 -0.88 10.15 -6.82
CA LEU A 583 -2.28 9.80 -7.09
C LEU A 583 -3.03 9.33 -5.83
N ALA A 584 -2.38 8.52 -5.01
CA ALA A 584 -2.97 8.07 -3.75
C ALA A 584 -3.21 9.24 -2.78
N LYS A 585 -2.30 10.22 -2.76
CA LYS A 585 -2.49 11.46 -1.99
C LYS A 585 -3.70 12.24 -2.51
N GLU A 586 -3.85 12.42 -3.81
CA GLU A 586 -4.96 13.15 -4.43
C GLU A 586 -6.34 12.58 -4.01
N ILE A 587 -6.53 11.27 -4.07
CA ILE A 587 -7.80 10.62 -3.68
C ILE A 587 -8.10 10.81 -2.18
N LEU A 588 -7.06 10.76 -1.33
CA LEU A 588 -7.21 10.81 0.14
C LEU A 588 -7.21 12.24 0.71
N THR A 589 -6.89 13.24 -0.10
CA THR A 589 -6.87 14.66 0.29
C THR A 589 -7.83 15.53 -0.53
N GLY A 590 -8.55 14.93 -1.47
CA GLY A 590 -9.47 15.65 -2.35
C GLY A 590 -8.79 16.45 -3.47
N GLY A 591 -7.61 16.05 -3.93
CA GLY A 591 -6.85 16.72 -5.01
C GLY A 591 -7.46 16.56 -6.41
N VAL A 592 -7.00 17.36 -7.36
CA VAL A 592 -7.54 17.48 -8.73
C VAL A 592 -7.22 16.26 -9.60
N ASP A 593 -8.20 15.83 -10.38
CA ASP A 593 -8.13 14.74 -11.36
C ASP A 593 -6.96 14.87 -12.36
N LYS A 594 -5.94 14.04 -12.20
CA LYS A 594 -4.99 13.74 -13.27
C LYS A 594 -5.22 12.32 -13.75
N THR A 595 -5.60 12.16 -15.01
CA THR A 595 -5.81 10.86 -15.64
C THR A 595 -4.50 10.07 -15.69
N SER A 596 -4.30 9.13 -14.76
CA SER A 596 -3.25 8.14 -14.88
C SER A 596 -3.77 6.91 -15.63
N LYS A 597 -3.19 6.64 -16.80
CA LYS A 597 -3.38 5.35 -17.47
C LYS A 597 -2.83 4.24 -16.56
N GLY A 598 -3.67 3.28 -16.22
CA GLY A 598 -3.38 2.19 -15.27
C GLY A 598 -2.35 1.16 -15.72
N LYS A 599 -1.16 1.60 -16.15
CA LYS A 599 -0.02 0.71 -16.34
C LYS A 599 0.69 0.51 -15.00
N ASP A 600 1.13 -0.73 -14.72
CA ASP A 600 1.96 -0.99 -13.55
C ASP A 600 3.32 -0.28 -13.66
N VAL A 601 4.02 -0.15 -12.52
CA VAL A 601 5.30 0.59 -12.44
C VAL A 601 6.35 -0.03 -13.34
N ASN A 602 6.43 -1.35 -13.39
CA ASN A 602 7.42 -2.08 -14.19
C ASN A 602 7.22 -1.82 -15.69
N SER A 603 5.97 -1.88 -16.16
CA SER A 603 5.65 -1.60 -17.55
C SER A 603 6.02 -0.16 -17.96
N LEU A 604 5.79 0.81 -17.08
CA LEU A 604 6.13 2.21 -17.34
C LEU A 604 7.65 2.49 -17.30
N ALA A 605 8.38 1.85 -16.38
CA ALA A 605 9.83 1.92 -16.32
C ALA A 605 10.45 1.40 -17.63
N MET A 606 9.98 0.25 -18.08
CA MET A 606 10.42 -0.39 -19.30
C MET A 606 10.17 0.48 -20.54
N ASP A 607 8.97 1.02 -20.69
CA ASP A 607 8.62 1.85 -21.84
C ASP A 607 9.52 3.11 -21.95
N ARG A 608 10.00 3.62 -20.82
CA ARG A 608 10.93 4.76 -20.79
C ARG A 608 12.35 4.38 -21.19
N LEU A 609 12.87 3.28 -20.65
CA LEU A 609 14.19 2.76 -21.02
C LEU A 609 14.28 2.49 -22.53
N LEU A 610 13.27 1.82 -23.09
CA LEU A 610 13.19 1.55 -24.51
C LEU A 610 13.14 2.84 -25.35
N LYS A 611 12.38 3.86 -24.91
CA LYS A 611 12.34 5.17 -25.58
C LYS A 611 13.68 5.94 -25.51
N LYS A 612 14.40 5.86 -24.38
CA LYS A 612 15.72 6.50 -24.21
C LYS A 612 16.73 5.84 -25.17
N ARG A 613 16.75 4.51 -25.23
CA ARG A 613 17.59 3.75 -26.14
C ARG A 613 17.32 4.06 -27.61
N ALA A 614 16.06 4.07 -28.05
CA ALA A 614 15.69 4.43 -29.41
C ALA A 614 16.18 5.84 -29.79
N LYS A 615 16.16 6.80 -28.85
CA LYS A 615 16.70 8.15 -29.07
C LYS A 615 18.23 8.17 -29.16
N SER A 616 18.95 7.35 -28.39
CA SER A 616 20.41 7.27 -28.46
C SER A 616 20.90 6.62 -29.76
N GLN A 617 20.22 5.57 -30.21
CA GLN A 617 20.52 4.92 -31.49
C GLN A 617 20.17 5.82 -32.69
N GLY A 618 19.07 6.58 -32.63
CA GLY A 618 18.73 7.56 -33.65
C GLY A 618 19.75 8.70 -33.78
N LYS A 619 20.45 9.08 -32.71
CA LYS A 619 21.53 10.07 -32.73
C LYS A 619 22.85 9.53 -33.30
N MET A 620 23.12 8.22 -33.17
CA MET A 620 24.29 7.57 -33.80
C MET A 620 24.11 7.34 -35.30
N ALA A 621 22.85 7.27 -35.78
CA ALA A 621 22.56 7.12 -37.23
C ALA A 621 22.54 8.46 -37.98
N THR A 622 22.59 9.59 -37.29
CA THR A 622 22.58 10.96 -37.87
C THR A 622 23.87 11.77 -37.60
N GLY A 623 24.92 11.13 -37.06
CA GLY A 623 26.25 11.68 -36.80
C GLY A 623 27.33 11.03 -37.77
#